data_ee3c20697f1027f400eadcedd0729d00
#
_entry.id   ee3c20697f1027f400eadcedd0729d00
#
_cell.length_a   1.000
_cell.length_b   1.000
_cell.length_c   1.000
_cell.angle_alpha   90.00
_cell.angle_beta   90.00
_cell.angle_gamma   90.00
#
_symmetry.space_group_name_H-M   'P 1'
#
loop_
_entity.id
_entity.type
_entity.pdbx_description
1 polymer ?
#
loop_
_entity_poly.entity_id
_entity_poly.type
_entity_poly.pdbx_seq_one_letter_code
_entity_poly.pdbx_strand_id
1 'polypeptide(L)'
;MATMSTLHELLIGELNDIHSAERQLVQAFPKMIEGANSETLSQALAEHLVETEEHVNRLDEIFTTLERSPGGKKCLGMEGLLAEGAARIGDDGDPDVLDAGIIGAAQ
;
A
#
# COMPACT_ATOMS: atom_id res chain seq x y z
N MET A 1 -15.40 -1.80 -21.04
CA MET A 1 -14.00 -1.99 -20.64
C MET A 1 -13.07 -1.37 -21.66
N ALA A 2 -12.13 -0.57 -21.26
CA ALA A 2 -11.15 -0.02 -22.19
C ALA A 2 -10.19 -1.11 -22.64
N THR A 3 -9.97 -1.20 -23.95
CA THR A 3 -9.00 -2.12 -24.52
C THR A 3 -7.63 -1.46 -24.57
N MET A 4 -6.64 -2.08 -23.98
CA MET A 4 -5.28 -1.59 -24.04
C MET A 4 -4.66 -2.01 -25.36
N SER A 5 -4.57 -1.05 -26.30
CA SER A 5 -4.11 -1.33 -27.66
C SER A 5 -2.64 -1.03 -27.89
N THR A 6 -1.95 -0.40 -26.93
CA THR A 6 -0.55 -0.01 -27.04
C THR A 6 0.21 -0.33 -25.76
N LEU A 7 1.55 -0.45 -25.88
CA LEU A 7 2.41 -0.57 -24.70
C LEU A 7 2.33 0.65 -23.81
N HIS A 8 2.09 1.82 -24.38
CA HIS A 8 1.93 3.06 -23.62
C HIS A 8 0.69 3.00 -22.72
N GLU A 9 -0.43 2.52 -23.26
CA GLU A 9 -1.66 2.33 -22.46
C GLU A 9 -1.49 1.29 -21.39
N LEU A 10 -0.79 0.20 -21.67
CA LEU A 10 -0.47 -0.82 -20.68
C LEU A 10 0.37 -0.22 -19.54
N LEU A 11 1.40 0.57 -19.89
CA LEU A 11 2.24 1.23 -18.90
C LEU A 11 1.40 2.14 -17.99
N ILE A 12 0.55 2.96 -18.56
CA ILE A 12 -0.33 3.85 -17.79
C ILE A 12 -1.24 3.04 -16.86
N GLY A 13 -1.79 1.93 -17.36
CA GLY A 13 -2.62 1.04 -16.54
C GLY A 13 -1.88 0.44 -15.36
N GLU A 14 -0.66 -0.03 -15.59
CA GLU A 14 0.18 -0.59 -14.53
C GLU A 14 0.61 0.48 -13.52
N LEU A 15 0.97 1.68 -13.97
CA LEU A 15 1.31 2.79 -13.10
C LEU A 15 0.11 3.19 -12.22
N ASN A 16 -1.09 3.19 -12.76
CA ASN A 16 -2.30 3.46 -11.99
C ASN A 16 -2.52 2.40 -10.91
N ASP A 17 -2.28 1.13 -11.23
CA ASP A 17 -2.42 0.04 -10.28
C ASP A 17 -1.43 0.20 -9.13
N ILE A 18 -0.16 0.47 -9.44
CA ILE A 18 0.88 0.70 -8.43
C ILE A 18 0.56 1.94 -7.59
N HIS A 19 0.13 3.02 -8.21
CA HIS A 19 -0.24 4.25 -7.52
C HIS A 19 -1.36 3.99 -6.50
N SER A 20 -2.38 3.25 -6.91
CA SER A 20 -3.47 2.86 -6.01
C SER A 20 -2.96 2.01 -4.85
N ALA A 21 -2.11 1.01 -5.13
CA ALA A 21 -1.54 0.14 -4.10
C ALA A 21 -0.74 0.94 -3.08
N GLU A 22 0.15 1.82 -3.54
CA GLU A 22 0.99 2.63 -2.65
C GLU A 22 0.15 3.60 -1.81
N ARG A 23 -0.87 4.21 -2.38
CA ARG A 23 -1.76 5.11 -1.64
C ARG A 23 -2.58 4.37 -0.59
N GLN A 24 -3.03 3.17 -0.89
CA GLN A 24 -3.73 2.33 0.09
C GLN A 24 -2.81 1.99 1.27
N LEU A 25 -1.53 1.69 0.99
CA LEU A 25 -0.55 1.42 2.04
C LEU A 25 -0.33 2.64 2.93
N VAL A 26 -0.19 3.84 2.35
CA VAL A 26 -0.02 5.07 3.13
C VAL A 26 -1.16 5.24 4.12
N GLN A 27 -2.37 4.91 3.73
CA GLN A 27 -3.54 5.02 4.60
C GLN A 27 -3.61 3.92 5.66
N ALA A 28 -3.05 2.75 5.37
CA ALA A 28 -3.11 1.60 6.28
C ALA A 28 -1.99 1.57 7.31
N PHE A 29 -0.81 2.06 6.98
CA PHE A 29 0.35 1.98 7.87
C PHE A 29 0.14 2.61 9.24
N PRO A 30 -0.51 3.77 9.41
CA PRO A 30 -0.75 4.33 10.75
C PRO A 30 -1.45 3.36 11.70
N LYS A 31 -2.43 2.61 11.20
CA LYS A 31 -3.12 1.61 12.04
C LYS A 31 -2.23 0.43 12.37
N MET A 32 -1.39 0.00 11.43
CA MET A 32 -0.42 -1.07 11.68
C MET A 32 0.60 -0.65 12.74
N ILE A 33 1.09 0.58 12.66
CA ILE A 33 2.05 1.14 13.61
C ILE A 33 1.41 1.18 15.00
N GLU A 34 0.19 1.65 15.09
CA GLU A 34 -0.55 1.73 16.34
C GLU A 34 -0.82 0.34 16.92
N GLY A 35 -1.11 -0.65 16.07
CA GLY A 35 -1.41 -2.01 16.48
C GLY A 35 -0.19 -2.85 16.82
N ALA A 36 1.02 -2.43 16.43
CA ALA A 36 2.24 -3.17 16.70
C ALA A 36 2.63 -3.07 18.17
N ASN A 37 2.95 -4.21 18.79
CA ASN A 37 3.35 -4.26 20.19
C ASN A 37 4.87 -4.17 20.36
N SER A 38 5.63 -4.63 19.37
CA SER A 38 7.08 -4.50 19.35
C SER A 38 7.49 -3.09 18.89
N GLU A 39 8.32 -2.42 19.66
CA GLU A 39 8.83 -1.11 19.29
C GLU A 39 9.66 -1.19 18.02
N THR A 40 10.46 -2.25 17.85
CA THR A 40 11.26 -2.46 16.64
C THR A 40 10.36 -2.60 15.41
N LEU A 41 9.27 -3.36 15.52
CA LEU A 41 8.31 -3.51 14.44
C LEU A 41 7.63 -2.17 14.12
N SER A 42 7.21 -1.44 15.14
CA SER A 42 6.59 -0.12 14.99
C SER A 42 7.51 0.83 14.23
N GLN A 43 8.80 0.86 14.59
CA GLN A 43 9.79 1.71 13.91
C GLN A 43 10.01 1.28 12.47
N ALA A 44 10.08 -0.02 12.21
CA ALA A 44 10.26 -0.53 10.85
C ALA A 44 9.08 -0.15 9.96
N LEU A 45 7.85 -0.24 10.48
CA LEU A 45 6.65 0.17 9.76
C LEU A 45 6.63 1.67 9.51
N ALA A 46 7.08 2.48 10.47
CA ALA A 46 7.16 3.93 10.32
C ALA A 46 8.15 4.31 9.21
N GLU A 47 9.30 3.66 9.15
CA GLU A 47 10.29 3.86 8.08
C GLU A 47 9.72 3.46 6.72
N HIS A 48 9.01 2.34 6.67
CA HIS A 48 8.37 1.87 5.44
C HIS A 48 7.30 2.86 4.97
N LEU A 49 6.57 3.46 5.90
CA LEU A 49 5.59 4.49 5.57
C LEU A 49 6.24 5.69 4.87
N VAL A 50 7.38 6.17 5.40
CA VAL A 50 8.12 7.29 4.79
C VAL A 50 8.54 6.93 3.37
N GLU A 51 9.08 5.74 3.16
CA GLU A 51 9.48 5.28 1.82
C GLU A 51 8.30 5.17 0.87
N THR A 52 7.16 4.69 1.37
CA THR A 52 5.94 4.55 0.58
C THR A 52 5.40 5.92 0.16
N GLU A 53 5.45 6.91 1.07
CA GLU A 53 5.07 8.29 0.73
C GLU A 53 5.97 8.87 -0.37
N GLU A 54 7.27 8.57 -0.33
CA GLU A 54 8.20 8.96 -1.41
C GLU A 54 7.84 8.30 -2.73
N HIS A 55 7.44 7.02 -2.70
CA HIS A 55 7.02 6.30 -3.90
C HIS A 55 5.79 6.96 -4.53
N VAL A 56 4.83 7.37 -3.72
CA VAL A 56 3.64 8.08 -4.22
C VAL A 56 4.06 9.39 -4.90
N ASN A 57 4.96 10.16 -4.27
CA ASN A 57 5.44 11.42 -4.83
C ASN A 57 6.15 11.20 -6.17
N ARG A 58 6.98 10.17 -6.28
CA ARG A 58 7.65 9.83 -7.54
C ARG A 58 6.67 9.41 -8.62
N LEU A 59 5.66 8.63 -8.25
CA LEU A 59 4.61 8.25 -9.20
C LEU A 59 3.84 9.47 -9.68
N ASP A 60 3.52 10.41 -8.80
CA ASP A 60 2.85 11.65 -9.17
C ASP A 60 3.69 12.47 -10.15
N GLU A 61 5.01 12.53 -9.95
CA GLU A 61 5.93 13.20 -10.88
C GLU A 61 5.94 12.49 -12.24
N ILE A 62 5.92 11.16 -12.27
CA ILE A 62 5.86 10.39 -13.51
C ILE A 62 4.56 10.69 -14.26
N PHE A 63 3.43 10.72 -13.56
CA PHE A 63 2.15 11.06 -14.19
C PHE A 63 2.15 12.47 -14.75
N THR A 64 2.74 13.43 -14.04
CA THR A 64 2.90 14.80 -14.52
C THR A 64 3.73 14.83 -15.81
N THR A 65 4.84 14.10 -15.85
CA THR A 65 5.71 14.00 -17.03
C THR A 65 4.95 13.41 -18.22
N LEU A 66 4.07 12.45 -17.97
CA LEU A 66 3.27 11.81 -19.02
C LEU A 66 2.02 12.62 -19.38
N GLU A 67 1.80 13.74 -18.72
CA GLU A 67 0.62 14.60 -18.92
C GLU A 67 -0.68 13.83 -18.66
N ARG A 68 -0.67 12.97 -17.65
CA ARG A 68 -1.82 12.17 -17.22
C ARG A 68 -2.09 12.40 -15.76
N SER A 69 -3.36 12.29 -15.37
CA SER A 69 -3.75 12.30 -13.96
C SER A 69 -3.83 10.88 -13.45
N PRO A 70 -3.30 10.59 -12.23
CA PRO A 70 -3.48 9.26 -11.63
C PRO A 70 -4.93 9.06 -11.20
N GLY A 71 -5.35 7.81 -11.17
CA GLY A 71 -6.66 7.43 -10.67
C GLY A 71 -7.48 6.61 -11.66
N GLY A 72 -8.73 6.38 -11.29
CA GLY A 72 -9.67 5.63 -12.11
C GLY A 72 -9.59 4.12 -11.97
N LYS A 73 -8.58 3.59 -11.28
CA LYS A 73 -8.43 2.16 -11.06
C LYS A 73 -7.97 1.91 -9.64
N LYS A 74 -8.63 0.99 -8.95
CA LYS A 74 -8.27 0.57 -7.60
C LYS A 74 -7.55 -0.77 -7.66
N CYS A 75 -6.44 -0.89 -6.96
CA CYS A 75 -5.73 -2.16 -6.84
C CYS A 75 -6.47 -3.09 -5.88
N LEU A 76 -7.19 -4.05 -6.43
CA LEU A 76 -7.98 -5.00 -5.64
C LEU A 76 -7.09 -5.95 -4.84
N GLY A 77 -5.93 -6.30 -5.38
CA GLY A 77 -4.97 -7.13 -4.65
C GLY A 77 -4.52 -6.50 -3.35
N MET A 78 -4.14 -5.22 -3.40
CA MET A 78 -3.74 -4.49 -2.20
C MET A 78 -4.91 -4.30 -1.23
N GLU A 79 -6.10 -3.99 -1.75
CA GLU A 79 -7.30 -3.88 -0.91
C GLU A 79 -7.56 -5.17 -0.12
N GLY A 80 -7.43 -6.33 -0.77
CA GLY A 80 -7.61 -7.62 -0.12
C GLY A 80 -6.55 -7.89 0.96
N LEU A 81 -5.28 -7.60 0.65
CA LEU A 81 -4.19 -7.78 1.61
C LEU A 81 -4.38 -6.89 2.83
N LEU A 82 -4.79 -5.66 2.65
CA LEU A 82 -5.02 -4.72 3.76
C LEU A 82 -6.23 -5.11 4.58
N ALA A 83 -7.27 -5.66 3.95
CA ALA A 83 -8.43 -6.17 4.68
C ALA A 83 -8.04 -7.33 5.59
N GLU A 84 -7.18 -8.24 5.12
CA GLU A 84 -6.64 -9.32 5.94
C GLU A 84 -5.80 -8.78 7.09
N GLY A 85 -4.97 -7.77 6.81
CA GLY A 85 -4.16 -7.12 7.83
C GLY A 85 -5.00 -6.45 8.91
N ALA A 86 -6.07 -5.77 8.53
CA ALA A 86 -7.00 -5.12 9.46
C ALA A 86 -7.67 -6.15 10.37
N ALA A 87 -8.02 -7.32 9.82
CA ALA A 87 -8.60 -8.41 10.60
C ALA A 87 -7.61 -8.93 11.66
N ARG A 88 -6.33 -9.01 11.30
CA ARG A 88 -5.28 -9.45 12.24
C ARG A 88 -5.08 -8.45 13.38
N ILE A 89 -5.09 -7.16 13.08
CA ILE A 89 -4.95 -6.10 14.09
C ILE A 89 -6.10 -6.15 15.09
N GLY A 90 -7.30 -6.52 14.63
CA GLY A 90 -8.48 -6.64 15.47
C GLY A 90 -8.56 -7.93 16.30
N ASP A 91 -7.67 -8.89 16.07
CA ASP A 91 -7.69 -10.15 16.80
C ASP A 91 -7.26 -9.96 18.26
N ASP A 92 -7.98 -10.63 19.16
CA ASP A 92 -7.54 -10.76 20.55
C ASP A 92 -6.53 -11.89 20.64
N GLY A 93 -5.41 -11.63 21.28
CA GLY A 93 -4.42 -12.67 21.41
C GLY A 93 -3.10 -12.19 21.99
N ASP A 94 -2.13 -13.07 21.96
CA ASP A 94 -0.78 -12.78 22.41
C ASP A 94 -0.15 -11.68 21.57
N PRO A 95 0.49 -10.66 22.19
CA PRO A 95 1.12 -9.57 21.43
C PRO A 95 2.10 -10.02 20.35
N ASP A 96 2.87 -11.10 20.62
CA ASP A 96 3.83 -11.60 19.63
C ASP A 96 3.11 -12.21 18.43
N VAL A 97 1.97 -12.86 18.64
CA VAL A 97 1.16 -13.43 17.56
C VAL A 97 0.54 -12.32 16.72
N LEU A 98 0.06 -11.25 17.36
CA LEU A 98 -0.49 -10.09 16.67
C LEU A 98 0.57 -9.41 15.81
N ASP A 99 1.78 -9.23 16.36
CA ASP A 99 2.90 -8.64 15.61
C ASP A 99 3.29 -9.51 14.42
N ALA A 100 3.31 -10.82 14.57
CA ALA A 100 3.58 -11.74 13.46
C ALA A 100 2.52 -11.61 12.36
N GLY A 101 1.25 -11.43 12.74
CA GLY A 101 0.17 -11.18 11.79
C GLY A 101 0.35 -9.88 11.03
N ILE A 102 0.79 -8.82 11.70
CA ILE A 102 1.09 -7.51 11.08
C ILE A 102 2.24 -7.65 10.10
N ILE A 103 3.29 -8.36 10.44
CA ILE A 103 4.42 -8.62 9.54
C ILE A 103 3.93 -9.33 8.28
N GLY A 104 3.09 -10.35 8.43
CA GLY A 104 2.50 -11.07 7.30
C GLY A 104 1.69 -10.15 6.38
N ALA A 105 0.94 -9.22 6.96
CA ALA A 105 0.13 -8.27 6.20
C ALA A 105 1.00 -7.23 5.47
N ALA A 106 2.15 -6.88 6.03
CA ALA A 106 3.03 -5.85 5.48
C ALA A 106 3.90 -6.33 4.31
N GLN A 107 3.98 -7.62 4.09
CA GLN A 107 4.72 -8.19 2.97
C GLN A 107 3.99 -7.95 1.64
#